data_de0e9ed172b4c6fb086dc4258cd6a453
#
_entry.id   de0e9ed172b4c6fb086dc4258cd6a453
#
_cell.length_a   1.000
_cell.length_b   1.000
_cell.length_c   1.000
_cell.angle_alpha   90.00
_cell.angle_beta   90.00
_cell.angle_gamma   90.00
#
_symmetry.space_group_name_H-M   'P 1'
#
loop_
_entity.id
_entity.type
_entity.pdbx_description
1 polymer ?
#
loop_
_entity_poly.entity_id
_entity_poly.type
_entity_poly.pdbx_seq_one_letter_code
_entity_poly.pdbx_strand_id
1 'polypeptide(L)'
;MRQHSISMRWTGLVIGLLCHSALVAGLASAGELPQVESGRLERIEFAPAEIAARRVDVWLPPGYPEGAPYATLYMHDGQMLFDAGTTWNGQAWEVERTAAALIESGALRPFIVVGIWNAQEHRYRDYLPQRVFEAMPDDARARLRSAEREPGRPLFAGPPAADAYVRFLVGELRELIESRYAVSRRPEDRFLMGSSMGGLISLYALLEQPRHFGGAAALSTHWPGGFDPKDDSFAQAMHAYLRKRLPSLTAQKIWMDHGTETLDARYPPLQREVDAVFKASPLPPAQWQSREYPGTDHSEQAWAARLADPLRFLLAHDQE
;
A
#
# COMPACT_ATOMS: atom_id res chain seq x y z
N MET A 1 73.38 -52.59 38.61
CA MET A 1 72.15 -51.89 38.57
C MET A 1 72.28 -50.77 37.59
N ARG A 2 71.84 -50.94 36.36
CA ARG A 2 71.81 -49.90 35.32
C ARG A 2 70.46 -50.02 34.65
N GLN A 3 69.62 -49.01 34.82
CA GLN A 3 68.35 -48.86 34.12
C GLN A 3 68.60 -48.29 32.71
N HIS A 4 68.10 -48.95 31.69
CA HIS A 4 68.09 -48.49 30.35
C HIS A 4 66.75 -47.83 30.10
N SER A 5 66.73 -46.51 29.79
CA SER A 5 65.60 -45.76 29.41
C SER A 5 65.52 -45.76 27.88
N ILE A 6 64.44 -46.30 27.35
CA ILE A 6 64.11 -46.30 25.91
C ILE A 6 63.23 -45.04 25.62
N SER A 7 63.77 -44.14 24.84
CA SER A 7 63.03 -42.99 24.34
C SER A 7 62.26 -43.31 23.05
N MET A 8 60.97 -43.35 23.15
CA MET A 8 60.08 -43.54 21.99
C MET A 8 59.69 -42.19 21.39
N ARG A 9 60.17 -41.93 20.17
CA ARG A 9 59.84 -40.74 19.39
C ARG A 9 58.46 -40.96 18.74
N TRP A 10 57.48 -40.14 19.11
CA TRP A 10 56.18 -40.03 18.41
C TRP A 10 56.24 -38.95 17.33
N THR A 11 56.14 -39.39 16.07
CA THR A 11 55.87 -38.47 14.92
C THR A 11 54.41 -38.17 14.90
N GLY A 12 54.06 -36.95 15.30
CA GLY A 12 52.68 -36.45 15.26
C GLY A 12 52.30 -36.12 13.83
N LEU A 13 51.28 -36.80 13.33
CA LEU A 13 50.57 -36.48 12.08
C LEU A 13 49.58 -35.38 12.38
N VAL A 14 49.82 -34.15 11.90
CA VAL A 14 48.87 -33.04 11.99
C VAL A 14 47.87 -33.18 10.85
N ILE A 15 46.68 -33.70 11.16
CA ILE A 15 45.54 -33.67 10.25
C ILE A 15 44.88 -32.29 10.39
N GLY A 16 45.11 -31.47 9.40
CA GLY A 16 44.43 -30.18 9.30
C GLY A 16 42.94 -30.37 9.00
N LEU A 17 42.09 -30.12 10.00
CA LEU A 17 40.64 -30.01 9.83
C LEU A 17 40.32 -28.66 9.18
N LEU A 18 40.08 -28.64 7.87
CA LEU A 18 39.48 -27.52 7.19
C LEU A 18 38.02 -27.42 7.61
N CYS A 19 37.73 -26.56 8.60
CA CYS A 19 36.38 -26.13 8.91
C CYS A 19 35.83 -25.33 7.72
N HIS A 20 35.07 -25.96 6.85
CA HIS A 20 34.18 -25.27 5.92
C HIS A 20 33.02 -24.70 6.74
N SER A 21 33.14 -23.43 7.12
CA SER A 21 32.01 -22.66 7.64
C SER A 21 31.02 -22.45 6.48
N ALA A 22 30.09 -23.36 6.33
CA ALA A 22 28.94 -23.15 5.50
C ALA A 22 28.16 -21.97 6.10
N LEU A 23 28.24 -20.84 5.42
CA LEU A 23 27.37 -19.69 5.64
C LEU A 23 25.95 -20.14 5.26
N VAL A 24 25.20 -20.66 6.22
CA VAL A 24 23.76 -20.84 6.07
C VAL A 24 23.18 -19.43 6.10
N ALA A 25 23.06 -18.80 4.92
CA ALA A 25 22.20 -17.67 4.74
C ALA A 25 20.81 -18.13 5.18
N GLY A 26 20.34 -17.61 6.32
CA GLY A 26 19.01 -17.87 6.80
C GLY A 26 18.02 -17.47 5.71
N LEU A 27 17.43 -18.44 5.05
CA LEU A 27 16.21 -18.28 4.30
C LEU A 27 15.18 -17.76 5.32
N ALA A 28 14.94 -16.45 5.31
CA ALA A 28 13.78 -15.91 5.96
C ALA A 28 12.60 -16.76 5.49
N SER A 29 11.91 -17.41 6.42
CA SER A 29 10.74 -18.22 6.14
C SER A 29 9.83 -17.40 5.22
N ALA A 30 9.70 -17.82 3.98
CA ALA A 30 8.69 -17.29 3.08
C ALA A 30 7.37 -17.56 3.78
N GLY A 31 6.77 -16.53 4.39
CA GLY A 31 5.50 -16.68 5.08
C GLY A 31 4.50 -17.32 4.12
N GLU A 32 3.67 -18.19 4.65
CA GLU A 32 2.64 -18.89 3.88
C GLU A 32 1.83 -17.89 3.04
N LEU A 33 1.51 -18.26 1.79
CA LEU A 33 0.64 -17.46 0.96
C LEU A 33 -0.75 -17.38 1.60
N PRO A 34 -1.39 -16.20 1.62
CA PRO A 34 -2.78 -16.09 2.02
C PRO A 34 -3.65 -17.06 1.21
N GLN A 35 -4.64 -17.66 1.85
CA GLN A 35 -5.62 -18.48 1.14
C GLN A 35 -6.69 -17.59 0.54
N VAL A 36 -7.08 -17.89 -0.71
CA VAL A 36 -8.14 -17.16 -1.43
C VAL A 36 -9.23 -18.13 -1.86
N GLU A 37 -10.48 -17.68 -1.78
CA GLU A 37 -11.63 -18.50 -2.18
C GLU A 37 -11.80 -18.57 -3.70
N SER A 38 -11.28 -17.57 -4.43
CA SER A 38 -11.43 -17.47 -5.88
C SER A 38 -10.18 -16.91 -6.53
N GLY A 39 -9.84 -17.43 -7.71
CA GLY A 39 -8.61 -17.06 -8.40
C GLY A 39 -7.37 -17.70 -7.78
N ARG A 40 -6.22 -17.06 -7.93
CA ARG A 40 -4.95 -17.50 -7.31
C ARG A 40 -4.05 -16.33 -6.96
N LEU A 41 -3.18 -16.53 -5.97
CA LEU A 41 -2.15 -15.59 -5.56
C LEU A 41 -0.76 -16.03 -6.02
N GLU A 42 0.03 -15.05 -6.41
CA GLU A 42 1.47 -15.20 -6.64
C GLU A 42 2.23 -14.18 -5.80
N ARG A 43 3.26 -14.62 -5.05
CA ARG A 43 4.07 -13.73 -4.22
C ARG A 43 5.37 -13.39 -4.89
N ILE A 44 5.74 -12.13 -4.81
CA ILE A 44 7.01 -11.57 -5.27
C ILE A 44 7.72 -10.96 -4.07
N GLU A 45 8.91 -11.43 -3.75
CA GLU A 45 9.82 -10.73 -2.84
C GLU A 45 10.52 -9.63 -3.65
N PHE A 46 10.32 -8.40 -3.27
CA PHE A 46 10.81 -7.24 -4.02
C PHE A 46 11.78 -6.42 -3.18
N ALA A 47 12.94 -6.09 -3.73
CA ALA A 47 13.93 -5.23 -3.11
C ALA A 47 14.14 -3.98 -3.99
N PRO A 48 13.33 -2.92 -3.80
CA PRO A 48 13.45 -1.69 -4.55
C PRO A 48 14.77 -0.98 -4.28
N ALA A 49 15.23 -0.16 -5.25
CA ALA A 49 16.51 0.53 -5.13
C ALA A 49 16.53 1.63 -4.03
N GLU A 50 15.40 2.32 -3.80
CA GLU A 50 15.37 3.52 -2.95
C GLU A 50 14.61 3.35 -1.63
N ILE A 51 13.83 2.29 -1.47
CA ILE A 51 12.99 2.06 -0.29
C ILE A 51 13.16 0.63 0.25
N ALA A 52 12.68 0.37 1.45
CA ALA A 52 12.82 -0.93 2.08
C ALA A 52 12.19 -2.07 1.27
N ALA A 53 12.82 -3.24 1.30
CA ALA A 53 12.31 -4.46 0.68
C ALA A 53 10.91 -4.80 1.20
N ARG A 54 10.08 -5.36 0.32
CA ARG A 54 8.68 -5.68 0.63
C ARG A 54 8.16 -6.81 -0.21
N ARG A 55 7.08 -7.41 0.23
CA ARG A 55 6.33 -8.40 -0.53
C ARG A 55 5.30 -7.72 -1.41
N VAL A 56 5.02 -8.36 -2.54
CA VAL A 56 3.91 -8.01 -3.43
C VAL A 56 3.15 -9.28 -3.72
N ASP A 57 1.89 -9.33 -3.34
CA ASP A 57 0.98 -10.44 -3.62
C ASP A 57 0.09 -10.06 -4.80
N VAL A 58 0.18 -10.81 -5.89
CA VAL A 58 -0.60 -10.57 -7.09
C VAL A 58 -1.73 -11.56 -7.16
N TRP A 59 -2.97 -11.07 -7.06
CA TRP A 59 -4.16 -11.86 -7.28
C TRP A 59 -4.55 -11.86 -8.76
N LEU A 60 -4.76 -13.06 -9.28
CA LEU A 60 -5.18 -13.31 -10.65
C LEU A 60 -6.58 -13.92 -10.63
N PRO A 61 -7.56 -13.30 -11.32
CA PRO A 61 -8.94 -13.76 -11.30
C PRO A 61 -9.11 -15.14 -11.95
N PRO A 62 -10.22 -15.83 -11.69
CA PRO A 62 -10.58 -17.04 -12.45
C PRO A 62 -10.53 -16.78 -13.96
N GLY A 63 -10.03 -17.76 -14.71
CA GLY A 63 -9.89 -17.66 -16.16
C GLY A 63 -8.67 -16.89 -16.68
N TYR A 64 -7.86 -16.28 -15.79
CA TYR A 64 -6.62 -15.62 -16.22
C TYR A 64 -5.65 -16.62 -16.89
N PRO A 65 -5.02 -16.30 -18.07
CA PRO A 65 -4.96 -15.00 -18.76
C PRO A 65 -5.97 -14.81 -19.90
N GLU A 66 -7.04 -15.59 -19.96
CA GLU A 66 -8.06 -15.47 -21.01
C GLU A 66 -8.78 -14.11 -20.94
N GLY A 67 -8.99 -13.47 -22.07
CA GLY A 67 -9.61 -12.14 -22.12
C GLY A 67 -8.66 -10.96 -21.84
N ALA A 68 -7.34 -11.19 -21.88
CA ALA A 68 -6.34 -10.10 -21.76
C ALA A 68 -6.52 -9.03 -22.87
N PRO A 69 -6.05 -7.78 -22.62
CA PRO A 69 -5.29 -7.33 -21.45
C PRO A 69 -6.17 -6.93 -20.27
N TYR A 70 -5.70 -7.26 -19.06
CA TYR A 70 -6.39 -6.96 -17.80
C TYR A 70 -6.07 -5.54 -17.29
N ALA A 71 -7.03 -4.90 -16.65
CA ALA A 71 -6.74 -3.72 -15.84
C ALA A 71 -5.96 -4.10 -14.57
N THR A 72 -5.30 -3.13 -13.95
CA THR A 72 -4.47 -3.36 -12.76
C THR A 72 -4.92 -2.47 -11.61
N LEU A 73 -5.22 -3.05 -10.47
CA LEU A 73 -5.50 -2.35 -9.22
C LEU A 73 -4.34 -2.55 -8.25
N TYR A 74 -3.56 -1.50 -8.00
CA TYR A 74 -2.52 -1.48 -6.97
C TYR A 74 -3.16 -1.14 -5.63
N MET A 75 -3.09 -2.05 -4.67
CA MET A 75 -3.63 -1.86 -3.33
C MET A 75 -2.51 -1.82 -2.28
N HIS A 76 -2.56 -0.81 -1.44
CA HIS A 76 -1.62 -0.63 -0.33
C HIS A 76 -1.99 -1.53 0.86
N ASP A 77 -1.01 -1.75 1.74
CA ASP A 77 -1.14 -2.65 2.90
C ASP A 77 -1.51 -4.09 2.49
N GLY A 78 -0.80 -4.62 1.48
CA GLY A 78 -1.07 -5.90 0.82
C GLY A 78 -1.24 -7.10 1.74
N GLN A 79 -0.62 -7.07 2.94
CA GLN A 79 -0.76 -8.10 3.97
C GLN A 79 -2.16 -8.20 4.58
N MET A 80 -3.04 -7.19 4.36
CA MET A 80 -4.37 -7.12 4.95
C MET A 80 -5.49 -7.44 3.94
N LEU A 81 -5.14 -7.81 2.68
CA LEU A 81 -6.12 -7.80 1.60
C LEU A 81 -6.91 -9.09 1.44
N PHE A 82 -6.32 -10.25 1.74
CA PHE A 82 -6.88 -11.51 1.27
C PHE A 82 -7.38 -12.43 2.39
N ASP A 83 -6.54 -12.82 3.33
CA ASP A 83 -6.81 -13.89 4.30
C ASP A 83 -6.66 -13.38 5.73
N ALA A 84 -7.79 -13.32 6.46
CA ALA A 84 -7.82 -12.90 7.85
C ALA A 84 -6.95 -13.76 8.77
N GLY A 85 -6.74 -15.03 8.43
CA GLY A 85 -5.88 -15.94 9.19
C GLY A 85 -4.39 -15.58 9.15
N THR A 86 -3.96 -14.77 8.17
CA THR A 86 -2.57 -14.32 8.02
C THR A 86 -2.34 -12.87 8.48
N THR A 87 -3.40 -12.15 8.87
CA THR A 87 -3.29 -10.75 9.31
C THR A 87 -3.04 -10.63 10.81
N TRP A 88 -2.46 -9.51 11.23
CA TRP A 88 -2.10 -9.27 12.63
C TRP A 88 -3.33 -9.09 13.56
N ASN A 89 -4.48 -8.70 13.02
CA ASN A 89 -5.72 -8.41 13.78
C ASN A 89 -6.86 -9.38 13.48
N GLY A 90 -6.61 -10.42 12.68
CA GLY A 90 -7.65 -11.41 12.32
C GLY A 90 -8.75 -10.85 11.40
N GLN A 91 -8.48 -9.76 10.68
CA GLN A 91 -9.40 -9.16 9.72
C GLN A 91 -8.73 -9.00 8.36
N ALA A 92 -9.50 -9.11 7.28
CA ALA A 92 -9.03 -8.86 5.92
C ALA A 92 -10.09 -8.11 5.10
N TRP A 93 -9.65 -7.52 4.00
CA TRP A 93 -10.55 -6.91 3.02
C TRP A 93 -11.31 -7.93 2.19
N GLU A 94 -10.83 -9.18 2.11
CA GLU A 94 -11.37 -10.25 1.27
C GLU A 94 -11.60 -9.77 -0.17
N VAL A 95 -10.59 -9.09 -0.71
CA VAL A 95 -10.72 -8.33 -1.96
C VAL A 95 -11.01 -9.24 -3.14
N GLU A 96 -10.44 -10.45 -3.15
CA GLU A 96 -10.64 -11.45 -4.19
C GLU A 96 -12.09 -11.93 -4.28
N ARG A 97 -12.78 -12.04 -3.14
CA ARG A 97 -14.19 -12.46 -3.08
C ARG A 97 -15.08 -11.42 -3.75
N THR A 98 -14.93 -10.15 -3.36
CA THR A 98 -15.70 -9.05 -3.95
C THR A 98 -15.36 -8.85 -5.42
N ALA A 99 -14.07 -8.89 -5.80
CA ALA A 99 -13.60 -8.72 -7.16
C ALA A 99 -14.12 -9.85 -8.07
N ALA A 100 -13.99 -11.11 -7.65
CA ALA A 100 -14.46 -12.26 -8.43
C ALA A 100 -15.97 -12.19 -8.67
N ALA A 101 -16.78 -11.91 -7.64
CA ALA A 101 -18.23 -11.78 -7.77
C ALA A 101 -18.65 -10.66 -8.75
N LEU A 102 -17.94 -9.52 -8.74
CA LEU A 102 -18.23 -8.41 -9.65
C LEU A 102 -17.80 -8.71 -11.09
N ILE A 103 -16.72 -9.44 -11.30
CA ILE A 103 -16.28 -9.90 -12.62
C ILE A 103 -17.25 -10.98 -13.16
N GLU A 104 -17.59 -12.00 -12.36
CA GLU A 104 -18.48 -13.09 -12.74
C GLU A 104 -19.89 -12.59 -13.13
N SER A 105 -20.41 -11.61 -12.39
CA SER A 105 -21.69 -10.98 -12.74
C SER A 105 -21.65 -10.06 -13.95
N GLY A 106 -20.47 -9.83 -14.56
CA GLY A 106 -20.30 -8.89 -15.67
C GLY A 106 -20.41 -7.42 -15.26
N ALA A 107 -20.45 -7.11 -13.95
CA ALA A 107 -20.53 -5.74 -13.46
C ALA A 107 -19.21 -4.97 -13.66
N LEU A 108 -18.08 -5.68 -13.72
CA LEU A 108 -16.77 -5.11 -13.97
C LEU A 108 -16.03 -5.89 -15.06
N ARG A 109 -15.19 -5.18 -15.80
CA ARG A 109 -14.19 -5.83 -16.65
C ARG A 109 -13.18 -6.60 -15.79
N PRO A 110 -12.58 -7.69 -16.28
CA PRO A 110 -11.56 -8.41 -15.54
C PRO A 110 -10.34 -7.54 -15.23
N PHE A 111 -9.82 -7.67 -14.01
CA PHE A 111 -8.62 -6.97 -13.54
C PHE A 111 -7.81 -7.85 -12.59
N ILE A 112 -6.54 -7.52 -12.42
CA ILE A 112 -5.68 -8.12 -11.39
C ILE A 112 -5.53 -7.17 -10.20
N VAL A 113 -5.28 -7.73 -9.02
CA VAL A 113 -4.95 -6.95 -7.82
C VAL A 113 -3.48 -7.14 -7.49
N VAL A 114 -2.76 -6.03 -7.34
CA VAL A 114 -1.35 -6.00 -6.92
C VAL A 114 -1.29 -5.49 -5.50
N GLY A 115 -1.29 -6.39 -4.54
CA GLY A 115 -1.26 -6.11 -3.11
C GLY A 115 0.16 -5.81 -2.63
N ILE A 116 0.45 -4.54 -2.40
CA ILE A 116 1.78 -4.06 -2.01
C ILE A 116 1.86 -4.06 -0.48
N TRP A 117 2.65 -4.95 0.09
CA TRP A 117 2.87 -4.97 1.53
C TRP A 117 3.56 -3.68 1.98
N ASN A 118 3.12 -3.13 3.08
CA ASN A 118 3.90 -2.08 3.73
C ASN A 118 5.19 -2.67 4.33
N ALA A 119 6.20 -1.83 4.50
CA ALA A 119 7.47 -2.24 5.08
C ALA A 119 7.48 -1.99 6.60
N GLN A 120 6.40 -2.38 7.30
CA GLN A 120 6.27 -2.35 8.76
C GLN A 120 6.53 -0.95 9.35
N GLU A 121 7.64 -0.79 10.06
CA GLU A 121 8.06 0.48 10.68
C GLU A 121 8.28 1.61 9.67
N HIS A 122 8.53 1.27 8.39
CA HIS A 122 8.69 2.24 7.32
C HIS A 122 7.34 2.72 6.73
N ARG A 123 6.21 2.08 7.08
CA ARG A 123 4.89 2.40 6.50
C ARG A 123 4.57 3.89 6.56
N TYR A 124 4.81 4.52 7.71
CA TYR A 124 4.43 5.91 7.90
C TYR A 124 5.27 6.86 7.03
N ARG A 125 6.59 6.66 6.97
CA ARG A 125 7.49 7.45 6.13
C ARG A 125 7.22 7.28 4.64
N ASP A 126 6.83 6.05 4.22
CA ASP A 126 6.57 5.73 2.80
C ASP A 126 5.19 6.24 2.34
N TYR A 127 4.24 6.39 3.27
CA TYR A 127 2.84 6.72 2.93
C TYR A 127 2.44 8.17 3.27
N LEU A 128 3.19 8.89 4.10
CA LEU A 128 2.88 10.29 4.38
C LEU A 128 3.29 11.18 3.20
N PRO A 129 2.36 11.89 2.53
CA PRO A 129 2.65 12.80 1.42
C PRO A 129 3.82 13.74 1.71
N GLN A 130 4.97 13.47 1.08
CA GLN A 130 6.24 14.13 1.41
C GLN A 130 6.18 15.64 1.17
N ARG A 131 5.66 16.07 0.03
CA ARG A 131 5.57 17.51 -0.32
C ARG A 131 4.57 18.26 0.54
N VAL A 132 3.55 17.56 1.06
CA VAL A 132 2.62 18.14 2.04
C VAL A 132 3.34 18.36 3.37
N PHE A 133 4.05 17.33 3.83
CA PHE A 133 4.87 17.43 5.04
C PHE A 133 5.92 18.55 4.94
N GLU A 134 6.63 18.64 3.83
CA GLU A 134 7.65 19.67 3.59
C GLU A 134 7.07 21.10 3.52
N ALA A 135 5.81 21.24 3.15
CA ALA A 135 5.11 22.52 3.09
C ALA A 135 4.53 23.00 4.45
N MET A 136 4.54 22.13 5.47
CA MET A 136 4.10 22.52 6.82
C MET A 136 5.04 23.55 7.46
N PRO A 137 4.56 24.36 8.44
CA PRO A 137 5.42 25.17 9.29
C PRO A 137 6.51 24.34 9.99
N ASP A 138 7.69 24.92 10.20
CA ASP A 138 8.86 24.20 10.73
C ASP A 138 8.61 23.56 12.10
N ASP A 139 7.92 24.26 12.99
CA ASP A 139 7.56 23.77 14.33
C ASP A 139 6.56 22.60 14.25
N ALA A 140 5.58 22.67 13.35
CA ALA A 140 4.61 21.59 13.13
C ALA A 140 5.29 20.36 12.54
N ARG A 141 6.21 20.53 11.56
CA ARG A 141 7.02 19.42 11.04
C ARG A 141 7.87 18.77 12.13
N ALA A 142 8.49 19.59 12.99
CA ALA A 142 9.30 19.09 14.10
C ALA A 142 8.45 18.27 15.08
N ARG A 143 7.26 18.77 15.46
CA ARG A 143 6.31 18.02 16.31
C ARG A 143 5.90 16.69 15.67
N LEU A 144 5.45 16.70 14.42
CA LEU A 144 5.01 15.49 13.73
C LEU A 144 6.17 14.49 13.58
N ARG A 145 7.37 14.97 13.28
CA ARG A 145 8.55 14.11 13.12
C ARG A 145 9.01 13.45 14.42
N SER A 146 8.81 14.11 15.57
CA SER A 146 9.11 13.57 16.90
C SER A 146 7.96 12.77 17.51
N ALA A 147 6.82 12.66 16.80
CA ALA A 147 5.66 11.93 17.30
C ALA A 147 5.98 10.43 17.47
N GLU A 148 5.41 9.85 18.49
CA GLU A 148 5.51 8.42 18.78
C GLU A 148 4.15 7.76 18.57
N ARG A 149 4.17 6.54 18.07
CA ARG A 149 2.97 5.68 17.98
C ARG A 149 2.58 5.16 19.37
N GLU A 150 3.59 4.81 20.15
CA GLU A 150 3.54 4.33 21.53
C GLU A 150 4.81 4.84 22.23
N PRO A 151 4.85 4.96 23.55
CA PRO A 151 6.04 5.41 24.26
C PRO A 151 7.30 4.65 23.82
N GLY A 152 8.32 5.38 23.35
CA GLY A 152 9.58 4.83 22.86
C GLY A 152 9.53 4.19 21.45
N ARG A 153 8.40 4.29 20.75
CA ARG A 153 8.27 3.82 19.34
C ARG A 153 7.99 5.00 18.41
N PRO A 154 9.01 5.53 17.73
CA PRO A 154 8.84 6.64 16.81
C PRO A 154 7.80 6.33 15.73
N LEU A 155 7.04 7.35 15.35
CA LEU A 155 6.10 7.26 14.24
C LEU A 155 6.82 7.06 12.90
N PHE A 156 8.00 7.69 12.77
CA PHE A 156 8.84 7.62 11.57
C PHE A 156 10.11 6.80 11.80
N ALA A 157 10.31 5.77 11.02
CA ALA A 157 11.59 5.09 10.89
C ALA A 157 12.46 5.77 9.80
N GLY A 158 12.91 6.99 10.08
CA GLY A 158 13.69 7.81 9.17
C GLY A 158 12.91 8.96 8.51
N PRO A 159 13.51 9.70 7.58
CA PRO A 159 12.84 10.82 6.90
C PRO A 159 11.69 10.35 6.02
N PRO A 160 10.67 11.19 5.76
CA PRO A 160 9.62 10.88 4.78
C PRO A 160 10.22 10.45 3.43
N ALA A 161 9.63 9.46 2.79
CA ALA A 161 10.11 8.87 1.55
C ALA A 161 8.97 8.55 0.54
N ALA A 162 7.84 9.25 0.67
CA ALA A 162 6.70 9.02 -0.22
C ALA A 162 7.04 9.29 -1.69
N ASP A 163 7.91 10.26 -2.00
CA ASP A 163 8.36 10.50 -3.37
C ASP A 163 9.16 9.30 -3.94
N ALA A 164 10.02 8.67 -3.13
CA ALA A 164 10.72 7.45 -3.52
C ALA A 164 9.76 6.26 -3.68
N TYR A 165 8.77 6.15 -2.80
CA TYR A 165 7.72 5.14 -2.91
C TYR A 165 6.89 5.32 -4.20
N VAL A 166 6.53 6.54 -4.56
CA VAL A 166 5.82 6.83 -5.82
C VAL A 166 6.70 6.48 -7.03
N ARG A 167 8.01 6.80 -7.01
CA ARG A 167 8.93 6.38 -8.10
C ARG A 167 8.99 4.86 -8.24
N PHE A 168 9.04 4.13 -7.12
CA PHE A 168 8.95 2.66 -7.12
C PHE A 168 7.66 2.18 -7.80
N LEU A 169 6.49 2.76 -7.46
CA LEU A 169 5.20 2.36 -8.04
C LEU A 169 5.18 2.51 -9.57
N VAL A 170 5.62 3.68 -10.09
CA VAL A 170 5.53 4.00 -11.53
C VAL A 170 6.72 3.51 -12.36
N GLY A 171 7.79 3.11 -11.70
CA GLY A 171 9.00 2.55 -12.31
C GLY A 171 9.08 1.04 -12.11
N GLU A 172 9.91 0.62 -11.15
CA GLU A 172 10.31 -0.78 -10.94
C GLU A 172 9.11 -1.74 -10.79
N LEU A 173 8.11 -1.38 -9.98
CA LEU A 173 6.95 -2.26 -9.76
C LEU A 173 6.10 -2.36 -11.02
N ARG A 174 5.76 -1.23 -11.64
CA ARG A 174 4.97 -1.22 -12.88
C ARG A 174 5.65 -2.05 -13.98
N GLU A 175 6.95 -1.85 -14.19
CA GLU A 175 7.71 -2.57 -15.23
C GLU A 175 7.73 -4.08 -14.97
N LEU A 176 7.87 -4.49 -13.70
CA LEU A 176 7.79 -5.89 -13.32
C LEU A 176 6.41 -6.47 -13.61
N ILE A 177 5.33 -5.81 -13.20
CA ILE A 177 3.95 -6.27 -13.43
C ILE A 177 3.65 -6.36 -14.92
N GLU A 178 3.98 -5.34 -15.69
CA GLU A 178 3.78 -5.32 -17.16
C GLU A 178 4.63 -6.35 -17.93
N SER A 179 5.74 -6.81 -17.34
CA SER A 179 6.58 -7.85 -17.94
C SER A 179 6.12 -9.28 -17.62
N ARG A 180 5.47 -9.47 -16.46
CA ARG A 180 5.09 -10.80 -15.95
C ARG A 180 3.64 -11.19 -16.24
N TYR A 181 2.77 -10.19 -16.35
CA TYR A 181 1.33 -10.41 -16.41
C TYR A 181 0.72 -9.82 -17.69
N ALA A 182 -0.36 -10.45 -18.16
CA ALA A 182 -1.09 -10.05 -19.35
C ALA A 182 -1.99 -8.82 -19.09
N VAL A 183 -1.38 -7.71 -18.67
CA VAL A 183 -2.06 -6.47 -18.28
C VAL A 183 -2.00 -5.40 -19.36
N SER A 184 -2.96 -4.49 -19.31
CA SER A 184 -2.97 -3.27 -20.13
C SER A 184 -1.82 -2.35 -19.72
N ARG A 185 -1.16 -1.76 -20.72
CA ARG A 185 -0.14 -0.72 -20.49
C ARG A 185 -0.70 0.70 -20.50
N ARG A 186 -2.01 0.83 -20.75
CA ARG A 186 -2.68 2.12 -20.80
C ARG A 186 -2.80 2.69 -19.38
N PRO A 187 -2.49 3.97 -19.15
CA PRO A 187 -2.63 4.59 -17.82
C PRO A 187 -4.05 4.53 -17.27
N GLU A 188 -5.05 4.67 -18.12
CA GLU A 188 -6.48 4.64 -17.77
C GLU A 188 -6.97 3.28 -17.28
N ASP A 189 -6.17 2.22 -17.45
CA ASP A 189 -6.44 0.87 -16.94
C ASP A 189 -5.67 0.54 -15.67
N ARG A 190 -5.03 1.55 -15.05
CA ARG A 190 -4.20 1.37 -13.87
C ARG A 190 -4.71 2.23 -12.73
N PHE A 191 -5.07 1.61 -11.61
CA PHE A 191 -5.73 2.24 -10.48
C PHE A 191 -4.97 2.02 -9.18
N LEU A 192 -5.19 2.91 -8.21
CA LEU A 192 -4.64 2.85 -6.86
C LEU A 192 -5.77 2.73 -5.85
N MET A 193 -5.55 2.01 -4.75
CA MET A 193 -6.50 1.93 -3.64
C MET A 193 -5.80 1.68 -2.31
N GLY A 194 -6.35 2.23 -1.26
CA GLY A 194 -5.92 1.95 0.11
C GLY A 194 -6.77 2.65 1.14
N SER A 195 -6.59 2.28 2.40
CA SER A 195 -7.29 2.92 3.53
C SER A 195 -6.34 3.69 4.42
N SER A 196 -6.88 4.66 5.16
CA SER A 196 -6.11 5.41 6.15
C SER A 196 -4.89 6.10 5.51
N MET A 197 -3.68 5.80 5.98
CA MET A 197 -2.43 6.22 5.34
C MET A 197 -2.29 5.69 3.90
N GLY A 198 -2.84 4.48 3.62
CA GLY A 198 -2.91 3.92 2.26
C GLY A 198 -3.80 4.77 1.33
N GLY A 199 -4.84 5.39 1.86
CA GLY A 199 -5.66 6.38 1.15
C GLY A 199 -4.89 7.65 0.82
N LEU A 200 -4.11 8.18 1.77
CA LEU A 200 -3.24 9.33 1.55
C LEU A 200 -2.24 9.09 0.43
N ILE A 201 -1.51 7.97 0.46
CA ILE A 201 -0.50 7.68 -0.56
C ILE A 201 -1.13 7.35 -1.92
N SER A 202 -2.33 6.76 -1.97
CA SER A 202 -3.07 6.55 -3.22
C SER A 202 -3.38 7.88 -3.92
N LEU A 203 -3.94 8.85 -3.18
CA LEU A 203 -4.20 10.19 -3.72
C LEU A 203 -2.90 10.92 -4.08
N TYR A 204 -1.89 10.85 -3.22
CA TYR A 204 -0.60 11.50 -3.47
C TYR A 204 0.06 10.96 -4.74
N ALA A 205 0.11 9.65 -4.91
CA ALA A 205 0.68 9.02 -6.11
C ALA A 205 -0.08 9.43 -7.39
N LEU A 206 -1.40 9.44 -7.35
CA LEU A 206 -2.22 9.92 -8.45
C LEU A 206 -1.91 11.38 -8.81
N LEU A 207 -1.85 12.26 -7.80
CA LEU A 207 -1.64 13.70 -7.98
C LEU A 207 -0.20 14.06 -8.39
N GLU A 208 0.80 13.27 -7.99
CA GLU A 208 2.19 13.47 -8.43
C GLU A 208 2.45 12.85 -9.80
N GLN A 209 1.74 11.78 -10.17
CA GLN A 209 1.96 11.01 -11.39
C GLN A 209 0.65 10.76 -12.18
N PRO A 210 -0.12 11.79 -12.51
CA PRO A 210 -1.45 11.62 -13.12
C PRO A 210 -1.42 10.94 -14.49
N ARG A 211 -0.27 10.97 -15.18
CA ARG A 211 -0.09 10.31 -16.49
C ARG A 211 0.08 8.80 -16.38
N HIS A 212 0.20 8.26 -15.17
CA HIS A 212 0.43 6.84 -14.94
C HIS A 212 -0.82 6.10 -14.46
N PHE A 213 -1.87 6.81 -14.05
CA PHE A 213 -3.04 6.20 -13.42
C PHE A 213 -4.36 6.76 -13.96
N GLY A 214 -5.35 5.89 -14.10
CA GLY A 214 -6.73 6.25 -14.44
C GLY A 214 -7.55 6.72 -13.23
N GLY A 215 -7.11 6.43 -12.02
CA GLY A 215 -7.80 6.89 -10.81
C GLY A 215 -7.27 6.31 -9.52
N ALA A 216 -7.84 6.78 -8.41
CA ALA A 216 -7.54 6.32 -7.07
C ALA A 216 -8.78 6.24 -6.18
N ALA A 217 -8.81 5.24 -5.28
CA ALA A 217 -9.77 5.16 -4.18
C ALA A 217 -9.05 5.29 -2.83
N ALA A 218 -9.52 6.22 -2.02
CA ALA A 218 -8.95 6.58 -0.73
C ALA A 218 -10.01 6.41 0.36
N LEU A 219 -10.01 5.24 1.01
CA LEU A 219 -10.99 4.87 2.00
C LEU A 219 -10.53 5.30 3.40
N SER A 220 -11.44 5.84 4.20
CA SER A 220 -11.15 6.30 5.57
C SER A 220 -9.82 7.06 5.66
N THR A 221 -9.59 7.99 4.75
CA THR A 221 -8.29 8.65 4.57
C THR A 221 -7.83 9.36 5.82
N HIS A 222 -6.58 9.13 6.23
CA HIS A 222 -6.02 9.73 7.44
C HIS A 222 -5.62 11.19 7.25
N TRP A 223 -6.60 12.05 7.03
CA TRP A 223 -6.42 13.48 6.78
C TRP A 223 -5.61 14.23 7.84
N PRO A 224 -5.65 13.88 9.16
CA PRO A 224 -4.85 14.56 10.15
C PRO A 224 -3.34 14.44 9.92
N GLY A 225 -2.89 13.38 9.24
CA GLY A 225 -1.47 13.10 9.06
C GLY A 225 -0.71 12.77 10.34
N GLY A 226 -1.30 12.99 11.51
CA GLY A 226 -0.77 12.72 12.84
C GLY A 226 -1.88 12.26 13.79
N PHE A 227 -1.53 11.97 15.05
CA PHE A 227 -2.49 11.48 16.05
C PHE A 227 -2.90 12.54 17.08
N ASP A 228 -2.22 13.69 17.14
CA ASP A 228 -2.64 14.80 18.02
C ASP A 228 -3.96 15.40 17.48
N PRO A 229 -5.06 15.35 18.26
CA PRO A 229 -6.35 15.87 17.82
C PRO A 229 -6.41 17.40 17.76
N LYS A 230 -5.39 18.09 18.27
CA LYS A 230 -5.31 19.57 18.27
C LYS A 230 -4.40 20.12 17.18
N ASP A 231 -3.64 19.26 16.48
CA ASP A 231 -2.76 19.69 15.40
C ASP A 231 -3.41 19.37 14.05
N ASP A 232 -3.88 20.40 13.37
CA ASP A 232 -4.48 20.36 12.03
C ASP A 232 -3.51 20.82 10.93
N SER A 233 -2.25 21.07 11.28
CA SER A 233 -1.25 21.65 10.37
C SER A 233 -1.05 20.81 9.10
N PHE A 234 -1.05 19.48 9.23
CA PHE A 234 -0.95 18.59 8.06
C PHE A 234 -2.19 18.66 7.20
N ALA A 235 -3.40 18.63 7.79
CA ALA A 235 -4.65 18.73 7.06
C ALA A 235 -4.74 20.06 6.28
N GLN A 236 -4.35 21.17 6.88
CA GLN A 236 -4.31 22.48 6.20
C GLN A 236 -3.31 22.48 5.03
N ALA A 237 -2.11 21.91 5.23
CA ALA A 237 -1.12 21.78 4.16
C ALA A 237 -1.65 20.85 3.03
N MET A 238 -2.37 19.78 3.38
CA MET A 238 -2.99 18.87 2.42
C MET A 238 -4.08 19.58 1.60
N HIS A 239 -4.92 20.41 2.22
CA HIS A 239 -5.92 21.21 1.49
C HIS A 239 -5.25 22.18 0.50
N ALA A 240 -4.17 22.85 0.90
CA ALA A 240 -3.41 23.73 0.02
C ALA A 240 -2.78 22.93 -1.15
N TYR A 241 -2.25 21.75 -0.86
CA TYR A 241 -1.70 20.85 -1.87
C TYR A 241 -2.78 20.38 -2.87
N LEU A 242 -3.94 19.93 -2.38
CA LEU A 242 -5.07 19.54 -3.25
C LEU A 242 -5.49 20.66 -4.17
N ARG A 243 -5.69 21.91 -3.66
CA ARG A 243 -6.04 23.07 -4.50
C ARG A 243 -5.03 23.30 -5.62
N LYS A 244 -3.75 23.06 -5.35
CA LYS A 244 -2.68 23.24 -6.34
C LYS A 244 -2.64 22.13 -7.37
N ARG A 245 -2.95 20.88 -6.98
CA ARG A 245 -2.71 19.69 -7.82
C ARG A 245 -3.94 19.21 -8.58
N LEU A 246 -5.16 19.37 -8.03
CA LEU A 246 -6.39 18.93 -8.70
C LEU A 246 -6.55 19.49 -10.12
N PRO A 247 -6.16 20.74 -10.43
CA PRO A 247 -6.25 21.26 -11.80
C PRO A 247 -5.36 20.54 -12.84
N SER A 248 -4.42 19.71 -12.42
CA SER A 248 -3.57 18.90 -13.32
C SER A 248 -4.24 17.61 -13.79
N LEU A 249 -5.34 17.22 -13.18
CA LEU A 249 -6.12 16.05 -13.57
C LEU A 249 -7.02 16.37 -14.76
N THR A 250 -7.15 15.42 -15.68
CA THR A 250 -7.95 15.59 -16.90
C THR A 250 -9.08 14.58 -17.02
N ALA A 251 -8.80 13.30 -16.78
CA ALA A 251 -9.75 12.19 -16.91
C ALA A 251 -9.73 11.22 -15.73
N GLN A 252 -8.87 11.48 -14.73
CA GLN A 252 -8.70 10.58 -13.60
C GLN A 252 -9.92 10.58 -12.69
N LYS A 253 -10.26 9.38 -12.19
CA LYS A 253 -11.36 9.17 -11.25
C LYS A 253 -10.85 9.17 -9.80
N ILE A 254 -11.54 9.79 -8.87
CA ILE A 254 -11.20 9.81 -7.44
C ILE A 254 -12.43 9.40 -6.62
N TRP A 255 -12.24 8.34 -5.84
CA TRP A 255 -13.19 7.92 -4.81
C TRP A 255 -12.63 8.25 -3.43
N MET A 256 -13.48 8.79 -2.57
CA MET A 256 -13.18 9.00 -1.15
C MET A 256 -14.36 8.50 -0.32
N ASP A 257 -14.07 7.93 0.83
CA ASP A 257 -15.11 7.59 1.80
C ASP A 257 -14.60 7.57 3.23
N HIS A 258 -15.50 7.49 4.18
CA HIS A 258 -15.21 7.27 5.60
C HIS A 258 -16.41 6.69 6.34
N GLY A 259 -16.14 6.04 7.47
CA GLY A 259 -17.13 5.69 8.48
C GLY A 259 -17.40 6.85 9.46
N THR A 260 -18.04 6.55 10.58
CA THR A 260 -18.34 7.54 11.64
C THR A 260 -17.95 7.06 13.04
N GLU A 261 -17.41 5.85 13.16
CA GLU A 261 -17.06 5.26 14.45
C GLU A 261 -15.53 5.09 14.59
N THR A 262 -15.08 4.86 15.82
CA THR A 262 -13.68 4.68 16.18
C THR A 262 -12.78 5.82 15.67
N LEU A 263 -11.71 5.54 14.91
CA LEU A 263 -10.85 6.59 14.33
C LEU A 263 -11.59 7.43 13.30
N ASP A 264 -12.52 6.82 12.55
CA ASP A 264 -13.33 7.51 11.53
C ASP A 264 -14.28 8.56 12.13
N ALA A 265 -14.62 8.48 13.43
CA ALA A 265 -15.39 9.54 14.09
C ALA A 265 -14.77 10.94 14.00
N ARG A 266 -13.47 11.01 13.73
CA ARG A 266 -12.73 12.27 13.56
C ARG A 266 -12.78 12.81 12.11
N TYR A 267 -13.19 12.01 11.13
CA TYR A 267 -13.04 12.34 9.71
C TYR A 267 -14.17 13.18 9.10
N PRO A 268 -15.43 13.12 9.56
CA PRO A 268 -16.49 13.90 8.90
C PRO A 268 -16.21 15.39 8.75
N PRO A 269 -15.70 16.14 9.76
CA PRO A 269 -15.37 17.56 9.56
C PRO A 269 -14.23 17.75 8.56
N LEU A 270 -13.18 16.92 8.61
CA LEU A 270 -12.02 17.00 7.73
C LEU A 270 -12.41 16.65 6.27
N GLN A 271 -13.23 15.61 6.10
CA GLN A 271 -13.71 15.23 4.77
C GLN A 271 -14.57 16.33 4.15
N ARG A 272 -15.42 17.02 4.92
CA ARG A 272 -16.20 18.17 4.41
C ARG A 272 -15.31 19.30 3.89
N GLU A 273 -14.17 19.54 4.55
CA GLU A 273 -13.19 20.54 4.07
C GLU A 273 -12.52 20.09 2.78
N VAL A 274 -12.15 18.81 2.66
CA VAL A 274 -11.64 18.23 1.42
C VAL A 274 -12.69 18.30 0.32
N ASP A 275 -13.94 17.93 0.60
CA ASP A 275 -15.04 18.01 -0.37
C ASP A 275 -15.26 19.45 -0.86
N ALA A 276 -15.11 20.46 0.01
CA ALA A 276 -15.18 21.86 -0.39
C ALA A 276 -14.05 22.23 -1.37
N VAL A 277 -12.84 21.68 -1.19
CA VAL A 277 -11.73 21.86 -2.15
C VAL A 277 -12.06 21.22 -3.50
N PHE A 278 -12.60 20.00 -3.50
CA PHE A 278 -13.00 19.32 -4.75
C PHE A 278 -14.13 20.06 -5.46
N LYS A 279 -15.16 20.51 -4.75
CA LYS A 279 -16.27 21.30 -5.31
C LYS A 279 -15.81 22.62 -5.95
N ALA A 280 -14.76 23.23 -5.40
CA ALA A 280 -14.16 24.46 -5.93
C ALA A 280 -13.14 24.20 -7.05
N SER A 281 -12.78 22.96 -7.34
CA SER A 281 -11.83 22.58 -8.37
C SER A 281 -12.49 22.53 -9.76
N PRO A 282 -11.71 22.53 -10.85
CA PRO A 282 -12.25 22.38 -12.21
C PRO A 282 -12.66 20.93 -12.56
N LEU A 283 -12.51 19.97 -11.64
CA LEU A 283 -12.85 18.57 -11.89
C LEU A 283 -14.37 18.40 -12.10
N PRO A 284 -14.80 17.73 -13.17
CA PRO A 284 -16.20 17.38 -13.36
C PRO A 284 -16.74 16.54 -12.19
N PRO A 285 -17.99 16.76 -11.75
CA PRO A 285 -18.58 15.97 -10.67
C PRO A 285 -18.60 14.46 -10.92
N ALA A 286 -18.60 14.02 -12.18
CA ALA A 286 -18.55 12.61 -12.55
C ALA A 286 -17.17 11.96 -12.27
N GLN A 287 -16.11 12.76 -12.10
CA GLN A 287 -14.76 12.26 -11.89
C GLN A 287 -14.41 12.05 -10.41
N TRP A 288 -15.26 12.47 -9.49
CA TRP A 288 -14.99 12.23 -8.07
C TRP A 288 -16.27 11.95 -7.28
N GLN A 289 -16.14 11.14 -6.26
CA GLN A 289 -17.18 10.86 -5.28
C GLN A 289 -16.60 10.89 -3.87
N SER A 290 -17.43 11.33 -2.92
CA SER A 290 -17.15 11.27 -1.49
C SER A 290 -18.40 10.71 -0.80
N ARG A 291 -18.22 9.65 0.02
CA ARG A 291 -19.34 8.99 0.72
C ARG A 291 -19.05 8.84 2.20
N GLU A 292 -20.08 9.11 3.01
CA GLU A 292 -20.11 8.74 4.41
C GLU A 292 -20.89 7.42 4.59
N TYR A 293 -20.36 6.52 5.40
CA TYR A 293 -20.99 5.26 5.79
C TYR A 293 -21.27 5.29 7.31
N PRO A 294 -22.44 5.79 7.72
CA PRO A 294 -22.78 5.98 9.13
C PRO A 294 -22.75 4.65 9.90
N GLY A 295 -22.21 4.70 11.13
CA GLY A 295 -22.13 3.53 12.01
C GLY A 295 -21.04 2.54 11.66
N THR A 296 -20.20 2.82 10.64
CA THR A 296 -19.06 1.95 10.33
C THR A 296 -17.76 2.48 10.94
N ASP A 297 -16.88 1.57 11.32
CA ASP A 297 -15.63 1.85 12.01
C ASP A 297 -14.42 1.88 11.07
N HIS A 298 -13.22 2.11 11.64
CA HIS A 298 -11.95 2.12 10.94
C HIS A 298 -11.34 0.72 10.95
N SER A 299 -11.89 -0.20 10.13
CA SER A 299 -11.45 -1.59 10.10
C SER A 299 -11.51 -2.21 8.72
N GLU A 300 -10.74 -3.29 8.53
CA GLU A 300 -10.72 -4.08 7.30
C GLU A 300 -12.11 -4.65 6.98
N GLN A 301 -12.87 -5.07 7.99
CA GLN A 301 -14.25 -5.58 7.81
C GLN A 301 -15.17 -4.47 7.29
N ALA A 302 -15.06 -3.25 7.83
CA ALA A 302 -15.87 -2.13 7.37
C ALA A 302 -15.50 -1.73 5.92
N TRP A 303 -14.22 -1.79 5.54
CA TRP A 303 -13.80 -1.54 4.16
C TRP A 303 -14.22 -2.67 3.22
N ALA A 304 -14.10 -3.93 3.63
CA ALA A 304 -14.59 -5.09 2.87
C ALA A 304 -16.08 -4.97 2.54
N ALA A 305 -16.90 -4.60 3.52
CA ALA A 305 -18.35 -4.50 3.38
C ALA A 305 -18.79 -3.47 2.30
N ARG A 306 -17.98 -2.45 2.03
CA ARG A 306 -18.28 -1.38 1.06
C ARG A 306 -17.38 -1.38 -0.17
N LEU A 307 -16.47 -2.36 -0.30
CA LEU A 307 -15.46 -2.42 -1.36
C LEU A 307 -16.05 -2.42 -2.77
N ALA A 308 -17.24 -2.99 -2.97
CA ALA A 308 -17.91 -3.01 -4.25
C ALA A 308 -18.15 -1.62 -4.85
N ASP A 309 -18.38 -0.60 -4.02
CA ASP A 309 -18.67 0.77 -4.47
C ASP A 309 -17.46 1.44 -5.14
N PRO A 310 -16.28 1.55 -4.49
CA PRO A 310 -15.09 2.10 -5.14
C PRO A 310 -14.63 1.27 -6.35
N LEU A 311 -14.78 -0.07 -6.32
CA LEU A 311 -14.45 -0.90 -7.47
C LEU A 311 -15.34 -0.58 -8.68
N ARG A 312 -16.65 -0.45 -8.49
CA ARG A 312 -17.57 -0.04 -9.55
C ARG A 312 -17.25 1.35 -10.07
N PHE A 313 -16.95 2.30 -9.18
CA PHE A 313 -16.62 3.64 -9.59
C PHE A 313 -15.37 3.72 -10.47
N LEU A 314 -14.32 2.97 -10.12
CA LEU A 314 -13.06 2.98 -10.85
C LEU A 314 -13.08 2.11 -12.12
N LEU A 315 -13.66 0.91 -12.06
CA LEU A 315 -13.46 -0.18 -13.00
C LEU A 315 -14.72 -0.53 -13.83
N ALA A 316 -15.85 0.18 -13.62
CA ALA A 316 -17.02 -0.03 -14.49
C ALA A 316 -16.64 0.16 -15.96
N HIS A 317 -17.31 -0.60 -16.83
CA HIS A 317 -17.21 -0.38 -18.27
C HIS A 317 -17.62 1.07 -18.59
N ASP A 318 -16.84 1.74 -19.41
CA ASP A 318 -17.31 2.98 -20.00
C ASP A 318 -18.58 2.62 -20.78
N GLN A 319 -19.69 3.22 -20.41
CA GLN A 319 -20.94 3.05 -21.17
C GLN A 319 -20.69 3.67 -22.56
N GLU A 320 -20.63 2.84 -23.59
CA GLU A 320 -20.60 3.29 -24.98
C GLU A 320 -21.84 4.12 -25.34
#